data_5b07e345fb8ea7d1fc34f2ac3dbcd1fe
#
_entry.id   5b07e345fb8ea7d1fc34f2ac3dbcd1fe
#
_cell.length_a   1.000
_cell.length_b   1.000
_cell.length_c   1.000
_cell.angle_alpha   90.00
_cell.angle_beta   90.00
_cell.angle_gamma   90.00
#
_symmetry.space_group_name_H-M   'P 1'
#
loop_
_entity.id
_entity.type
_entity.pdbx_description
1 polymer ?
#
loop_
_entity_poly.entity_id
_entity_poly.type
_entity_poly.pdbx_seq_one_letter_code
_entity_poly.pdbx_strand_id
1 'polypeptide(L)'
;MRLLPNTLEAAADPRLSEERDLRELLAVLGEQHPRRDLTEVREVTVSTGCFEREPAAVDHLRALRSVLVEYGVEARLGFLTSVLRSQQAFEELADVGPFVLRLTAECFTRRDLLLKASKAVLTSTWMPEVLRRAVAAGHGSSFTYIVGLDDFDALRNGVAALAPYVTEFPNFQVYQAHNRIMAGLRASGAQELEYYLHARREIEQILKPTGLRPAAWECYRPLWYFTFAGETLVGA
;
A
#
# COMPACT_ATOMS: atom_id res chain seq x y z
N MET A 1 -14.24 -13.34 -10.15
CA MET A 1 -14.58 -11.98 -9.72
C MET A 1 -13.42 -11.08 -10.16
N ARG A 2 -13.63 -10.18 -11.11
CA ARG A 2 -12.61 -9.18 -11.44
C ARG A 2 -12.57 -8.18 -10.27
N LEU A 3 -11.62 -8.36 -9.40
CA LEU A 3 -11.27 -7.37 -8.40
C LEU A 3 -10.55 -6.25 -9.14
N LEU A 4 -11.20 -5.14 -9.38
CA LEU A 4 -10.69 -3.91 -9.98
C LEU A 4 -9.99 -4.13 -11.33
N PRO A 5 -10.15 -3.25 -12.28
CA PRO A 5 -9.38 -3.34 -13.50
C PRO A 5 -7.91 -3.50 -13.09
N ASN A 6 -7.27 -4.51 -13.64
CA ASN A 6 -5.83 -4.57 -13.48
C ASN A 6 -5.26 -3.34 -14.21
N THR A 7 -4.06 -2.97 -13.93
CA THR A 7 -3.46 -1.76 -14.47
C THR A 7 -3.21 -1.78 -15.96
N LEU A 8 -3.23 -2.93 -16.60
CA LEU A 8 -3.34 -2.98 -18.05
C LEU A 8 -4.67 -2.41 -18.48
N GLU A 9 -5.75 -2.74 -17.80
CA GLU A 9 -7.07 -2.16 -18.05
C GLU A 9 -7.11 -0.69 -17.58
N ALA A 10 -6.44 -0.32 -16.50
CA ALA A 10 -6.35 1.06 -16.05
C ALA A 10 -5.32 1.88 -16.82
N ALA A 11 -4.21 1.29 -17.24
CA ALA A 11 -3.27 1.90 -18.19
C ALA A 11 -3.80 1.94 -19.61
N ALA A 12 -4.78 1.09 -19.93
CA ALA A 12 -5.57 1.12 -21.15
C ALA A 12 -6.88 1.91 -20.98
N ASP A 13 -7.20 2.36 -19.78
CA ASP A 13 -8.30 3.29 -19.54
C ASP A 13 -7.82 4.69 -19.92
N PRO A 14 -8.27 5.25 -21.05
CA PRO A 14 -7.81 6.56 -21.50
C PRO A 14 -8.06 7.67 -20.46
N ARG A 15 -9.04 7.48 -19.57
CA ARG A 15 -9.39 8.46 -18.55
C ARG A 15 -8.35 8.66 -17.44
N LEU A 16 -7.30 7.83 -17.37
CA LEU A 16 -6.28 7.94 -16.32
C LEU A 16 -4.86 7.85 -16.86
N SER A 17 -4.68 7.73 -18.18
CA SER A 17 -3.36 7.52 -18.79
C SER A 17 -2.71 8.79 -19.30
N GLU A 18 -3.50 9.83 -19.55
CA GLU A 18 -3.01 11.08 -20.13
C GLU A 18 -3.05 12.22 -19.10
N GLU A 19 -2.10 13.13 -19.17
CA GLU A 19 -2.09 14.33 -18.32
C GLU A 19 -3.38 15.15 -18.42
N ARG A 20 -4.02 15.17 -19.60
CA ARG A 20 -5.31 15.83 -19.80
C ARG A 20 -6.36 15.29 -18.84
N ASP A 21 -6.43 13.98 -18.69
CA ASP A 21 -7.44 13.33 -17.86
C ASP A 21 -7.16 13.56 -16.38
N LEU A 22 -5.88 13.62 -16.00
CA LEU A 22 -5.47 14.00 -14.65
C LEU A 22 -5.84 15.47 -14.36
N ARG A 23 -5.67 16.39 -15.32
CA ARG A 23 -6.11 17.78 -15.18
C ARG A 23 -7.62 17.90 -15.00
N GLU A 24 -8.40 17.20 -15.82
CA GLU A 24 -9.86 17.17 -15.68
C GLU A 24 -10.28 16.65 -14.30
N LEU A 25 -9.65 15.57 -13.82
CA LEU A 25 -9.91 15.03 -12.49
C LEU A 25 -9.61 16.04 -11.39
N LEU A 26 -8.44 16.69 -11.43
CA LEU A 26 -8.07 17.69 -10.41
C LEU A 26 -8.94 18.93 -10.47
N ALA A 27 -9.35 19.38 -11.66
CA ALA A 27 -10.31 20.46 -11.81
C ALA A 27 -11.63 20.15 -11.13
N VAL A 28 -12.21 18.96 -11.39
CA VAL A 28 -13.46 18.52 -10.76
C VAL A 28 -13.31 18.38 -9.24
N LEU A 29 -12.19 17.81 -8.78
CA LEU A 29 -11.93 17.70 -7.34
C LEU A 29 -11.82 19.08 -6.68
N GLY A 30 -11.13 20.04 -7.31
CA GLY A 30 -11.02 21.40 -6.83
C GLY A 30 -12.38 22.10 -6.75
N GLU A 31 -13.25 21.92 -7.75
CA GLU A 31 -14.60 22.47 -7.74
C GLU A 31 -15.49 21.86 -6.64
N GLN A 32 -15.35 20.57 -6.40
CA GLN A 32 -16.13 19.84 -5.41
C GLN A 32 -15.58 19.96 -3.98
N HIS A 33 -14.32 20.34 -3.82
CA HIS A 33 -13.73 20.51 -2.51
C HIS A 33 -14.41 21.67 -1.76
N PRO A 34 -14.76 21.52 -0.47
CA PRO A 34 -15.50 22.55 0.28
C PRO A 34 -14.84 23.93 0.27
N ARG A 35 -13.52 23.98 0.21
CA ARG A 35 -12.75 25.24 0.14
C ARG A 35 -12.37 25.65 -1.28
N ARG A 36 -12.70 24.86 -2.27
CA ARG A 36 -12.26 25.01 -3.67
C ARG A 36 -10.75 25.16 -3.81
N ASP A 37 -10.01 24.53 -2.94
CA ASP A 37 -8.56 24.59 -2.82
C ASP A 37 -8.00 23.20 -2.52
N LEU A 38 -7.02 22.76 -3.29
CA LEU A 38 -6.34 21.47 -3.13
C LEU A 38 -4.94 21.61 -2.52
N THR A 39 -4.49 22.81 -2.20
CA THR A 39 -3.13 23.06 -1.65
C THR A 39 -2.92 22.45 -0.27
N GLU A 40 -4.03 22.18 0.47
CA GLU A 40 -3.98 21.50 1.75
C GLU A 40 -3.86 19.97 1.66
N VAL A 41 -3.96 19.40 0.46
CA VAL A 41 -3.78 17.95 0.26
C VAL A 41 -2.36 17.55 0.66
N ARG A 42 -2.23 16.62 1.60
CA ARG A 42 -0.93 16.19 2.13
C ARG A 42 -0.36 14.98 1.42
N GLU A 43 -1.23 14.13 0.90
CA GLU A 43 -0.83 12.93 0.18
C GLU A 43 -1.81 12.59 -0.92
N VAL A 44 -1.30 12.18 -2.05
CA VAL A 44 -2.05 11.55 -3.14
C VAL A 44 -1.53 10.12 -3.28
N THR A 45 -2.36 9.15 -2.92
CA THR A 45 -1.99 7.74 -3.06
C THR A 45 -2.52 7.18 -4.38
N VAL A 46 -1.59 6.72 -5.22
CA VAL A 46 -1.90 6.00 -6.45
C VAL A 46 -2.14 4.52 -6.09
N SER A 47 -3.34 4.06 -6.34
CA SER A 47 -3.76 2.66 -6.16
C SER A 47 -4.39 2.14 -7.45
N THR A 48 -3.63 2.16 -8.51
CA THR A 48 -4.04 1.64 -9.81
C THR A 48 -3.47 0.23 -9.95
N GLY A 49 -4.20 -0.79 -10.07
CA GLY A 49 -3.79 -2.16 -10.35
C GLY A 49 -2.26 -2.39 -10.54
N CYS A 50 -1.82 -3.31 -11.39
CA CYS A 50 -0.39 -3.61 -11.50
C CYS A 50 0.19 -3.11 -12.82
N PHE A 51 1.03 -2.10 -12.82
CA PHE A 51 1.89 -1.83 -13.98
C PHE A 51 2.70 -3.10 -14.30
N GLU A 52 2.95 -3.36 -15.56
CA GLU A 52 3.78 -4.51 -15.95
C GLU A 52 5.27 -4.18 -15.91
N ARG A 53 5.61 -2.91 -16.09
CA ARG A 53 7.00 -2.45 -16.21
C ARG A 53 7.27 -1.24 -15.35
N GLU A 54 8.44 -1.21 -14.71
CA GLU A 54 8.90 -0.09 -13.88
C GLU A 54 8.91 1.25 -14.63
N PRO A 55 9.46 1.36 -15.86
CA PRO A 55 9.47 2.64 -16.58
C PRO A 55 8.07 3.23 -16.77
N ALA A 56 7.07 2.41 -17.11
CA ALA A 56 5.70 2.90 -17.25
C ALA A 56 5.11 3.43 -15.93
N ALA A 57 5.49 2.83 -14.80
CA ALA A 57 5.08 3.32 -13.49
C ALA A 57 5.77 4.64 -13.13
N VAL A 58 7.06 4.78 -13.44
CA VAL A 58 7.84 6.01 -13.22
C VAL A 58 7.28 7.15 -14.07
N ASP A 59 7.04 6.90 -15.37
CA ASP A 59 6.47 7.89 -16.29
C ASP A 59 5.09 8.37 -15.81
N HIS A 60 4.24 7.45 -15.34
CA HIS A 60 2.93 7.82 -14.79
C HIS A 60 3.05 8.71 -13.54
N LEU A 61 3.98 8.40 -12.63
CA LEU A 61 4.20 9.21 -11.42
C LEU A 61 4.75 10.60 -11.76
N ARG A 62 5.62 10.71 -12.79
CA ARG A 62 6.10 12.00 -13.30
C ARG A 62 4.96 12.84 -13.90
N ALA A 63 4.13 12.21 -14.74
CA ALA A 63 2.97 12.88 -15.32
C ALA A 63 2.00 13.38 -14.23
N LEU A 64 1.73 12.56 -13.24
CA LEU A 64 0.90 12.95 -12.10
C LEU A 64 1.53 14.10 -11.30
N ARG A 65 2.84 14.04 -11.03
CA ARG A 65 3.55 15.14 -10.35
C ARG A 65 3.49 16.44 -11.13
N SER A 66 3.70 16.38 -12.45
CA SER A 66 3.60 17.56 -13.32
C SER A 66 2.24 18.24 -13.17
N VAL A 67 1.17 17.47 -13.28
CA VAL A 67 -0.19 18.01 -13.17
C VAL A 67 -0.49 18.53 -11.76
N LEU A 68 -0.06 17.84 -10.69
CA LEU A 68 -0.25 18.33 -9.32
C LEU A 68 0.42 19.68 -9.09
N VAL A 69 1.63 19.88 -9.62
CA VAL A 69 2.36 21.16 -9.53
C VAL A 69 1.59 22.28 -10.25
N GLU A 70 0.98 22.02 -11.41
CA GLU A 70 0.14 23.00 -12.13
C GLU A 70 -1.04 23.49 -11.26
N TYR A 71 -1.57 22.64 -10.40
CA TYR A 71 -2.65 22.96 -9.47
C TYR A 71 -2.18 23.46 -8.09
N GLY A 72 -0.87 23.71 -7.92
CA GLY A 72 -0.28 24.15 -6.65
C GLY A 72 -0.32 23.10 -5.55
N VAL A 73 -0.45 21.82 -5.91
CA VAL A 73 -0.53 20.72 -4.96
C VAL A 73 0.86 20.12 -4.72
N GLU A 74 1.45 20.43 -3.58
CA GLU A 74 2.76 19.92 -3.13
C GLU A 74 2.66 18.60 -2.33
N ALA A 75 1.55 17.90 -2.49
CA ALA A 75 1.29 16.65 -1.78
C ALA A 75 2.37 15.60 -2.05
N ARG A 76 2.69 14.81 -1.03
CA ARG A 76 3.50 13.61 -1.19
C ARG A 76 2.77 12.59 -2.07
N LEU A 77 3.50 11.89 -2.93
CA LEU A 77 2.95 10.78 -3.71
C LEU A 77 3.18 9.45 -2.99
N GLY A 78 2.10 8.75 -2.69
CA GLY A 78 2.13 7.35 -2.27
C GLY A 78 1.83 6.43 -3.46
N PHE A 79 2.57 5.34 -3.62
CA PHE A 79 2.27 4.37 -4.66
C PHE A 79 2.18 2.95 -4.13
N LEU A 80 0.98 2.39 -4.20
CA LEU A 80 0.68 1.01 -3.82
C LEU A 80 1.01 0.08 -4.98
N THR A 81 2.15 -0.60 -4.91
CA THR A 81 2.66 -1.38 -6.04
C THR A 81 3.53 -2.56 -5.63
N SER A 82 3.68 -3.50 -6.57
CA SER A 82 4.69 -4.58 -6.53
C SER A 82 5.67 -4.51 -7.72
N VAL A 83 5.54 -3.48 -8.57
CA VAL A 83 6.33 -3.39 -9.79
C VAL A 83 7.66 -2.67 -9.58
N LEU A 84 7.71 -1.61 -8.77
CA LEU A 84 8.96 -0.88 -8.48
C LEU A 84 9.87 -1.72 -7.59
N ARG A 85 11.04 -2.09 -8.11
CA ARG A 85 11.99 -3.01 -7.43
C ARG A 85 13.46 -2.65 -7.64
N SER A 86 13.79 -2.04 -8.77
CA SER A 86 15.18 -1.72 -9.11
C SER A 86 15.67 -0.47 -8.41
N GLN A 87 16.96 -0.41 -8.12
CA GLN A 87 17.62 0.78 -7.61
C GLN A 87 17.43 1.96 -8.58
N GLN A 88 17.58 1.68 -9.88
CA GLN A 88 17.42 2.68 -10.94
C GLN A 88 16.03 3.33 -10.92
N ALA A 89 14.96 2.53 -10.77
CA ALA A 89 13.59 3.08 -10.74
C ALA A 89 13.41 4.04 -9.55
N PHE A 90 13.97 3.73 -8.37
CA PHE A 90 13.92 4.63 -7.22
C PHE A 90 14.78 5.89 -7.41
N GLU A 91 15.93 5.78 -8.04
CA GLU A 91 16.76 6.95 -8.38
C GLU A 91 16.04 7.87 -9.38
N GLU A 92 15.36 7.30 -10.37
CA GLU A 92 14.55 8.03 -11.34
C GLU A 92 13.32 8.72 -10.73
N LEU A 93 12.86 8.31 -9.54
CA LEU A 93 11.78 8.96 -8.81
C LEU A 93 12.24 10.13 -7.94
N ALA A 94 13.53 10.45 -7.91
CA ALA A 94 14.04 11.58 -7.13
C ALA A 94 13.46 12.93 -7.60
N ASP A 95 13.13 13.06 -8.89
CA ASP A 95 12.50 14.24 -9.49
C ASP A 95 10.98 14.32 -9.28
N VAL A 96 10.36 13.23 -8.83
CA VAL A 96 8.91 13.20 -8.55
C VAL A 96 8.56 13.95 -7.26
N GLY A 97 9.54 14.32 -6.45
CA GLY A 97 9.37 15.02 -5.18
C GLY A 97 9.04 14.05 -4.02
N PRO A 98 8.45 14.48 -2.91
CA PRO A 98 8.21 13.57 -1.80
C PRO A 98 7.42 12.33 -2.24
N PHE A 99 8.05 11.16 -2.09
CA PHE A 99 7.47 9.89 -2.53
C PHE A 99 7.52 8.83 -1.42
N VAL A 100 6.51 7.99 -1.33
CA VAL A 100 6.49 6.82 -0.46
C VAL A 100 6.08 5.56 -1.23
N LEU A 101 6.94 4.55 -1.18
CA LEU A 101 6.61 3.21 -1.65
C LEU A 101 5.68 2.52 -0.67
N ARG A 102 4.52 2.07 -1.12
CA ARG A 102 3.62 1.17 -0.40
C ARG A 102 3.65 -0.20 -1.07
N LEU A 103 4.58 -1.04 -0.63
CA LEU A 103 4.81 -2.34 -1.25
C LEU A 103 3.63 -3.29 -1.02
N THR A 104 3.06 -3.88 -2.08
CA THR A 104 1.97 -4.85 -1.95
C THR A 104 2.52 -6.22 -1.55
N ALA A 105 2.78 -6.44 -0.27
CA ALA A 105 3.19 -7.74 0.24
C ALA A 105 2.02 -8.74 0.18
N GLU A 106 0.87 -8.36 0.62
CA GLU A 106 -0.40 -9.10 0.70
C GLU A 106 -0.33 -10.37 1.55
N CYS A 107 0.57 -11.31 1.27
CA CYS A 107 0.86 -12.50 2.06
C CYS A 107 2.32 -12.91 1.88
N PHE A 108 2.85 -13.70 2.79
CA PHE A 108 4.24 -14.18 2.75
C PHE A 108 4.36 -15.60 2.21
N THR A 109 3.34 -16.42 2.41
CA THR A 109 3.27 -17.80 1.91
C THR A 109 2.22 -17.97 0.82
N ARG A 110 2.24 -19.09 0.11
CA ARG A 110 1.24 -19.44 -0.93
C ARG A 110 1.01 -18.34 -1.98
N ARG A 111 2.00 -17.53 -2.25
CA ARG A 111 1.89 -16.34 -3.12
C ARG A 111 1.49 -16.69 -4.55
N ASP A 112 2.04 -17.78 -5.08
CA ASP A 112 1.71 -18.33 -6.39
C ASP A 112 0.27 -18.82 -6.52
N LEU A 113 -0.32 -19.28 -5.41
CA LEU A 113 -1.72 -19.69 -5.33
C LEU A 113 -2.66 -18.51 -5.14
N LEU A 114 -2.27 -17.54 -4.31
CA LEU A 114 -3.15 -16.48 -3.84
C LEU A 114 -3.13 -15.23 -4.71
N LEU A 115 -2.02 -14.98 -5.40
CA LEU A 115 -1.78 -13.74 -6.12
C LEU A 115 -1.66 -13.96 -7.63
N LYS A 116 -1.88 -12.89 -8.39
CA LYS A 116 -1.55 -12.87 -9.81
C LYS A 116 -0.04 -13.08 -9.99
N ALA A 117 0.37 -13.71 -11.08
CA ALA A 117 1.77 -14.00 -11.39
C ALA A 117 2.67 -12.75 -11.29
N SER A 118 2.21 -11.60 -11.78
CA SER A 118 2.95 -10.33 -11.70
C SER A 118 3.26 -9.86 -10.28
N LYS A 119 2.43 -10.22 -9.30
CA LYS A 119 2.64 -9.95 -7.88
C LYS A 119 3.40 -11.07 -7.18
N ALA A 120 3.16 -12.32 -7.58
CA ALA A 120 3.77 -13.50 -6.97
C ALA A 120 5.30 -13.56 -7.20
N VAL A 121 5.80 -12.98 -8.31
CA VAL A 121 7.26 -12.88 -8.57
C VAL A 121 8.02 -12.10 -7.50
N LEU A 122 7.36 -11.21 -6.76
CA LEU A 122 7.97 -10.56 -5.62
C LEU A 122 7.91 -11.51 -4.41
N THR A 123 8.97 -12.26 -4.21
CA THR A 123 9.06 -13.23 -3.10
C THR A 123 9.26 -12.54 -1.76
N SER A 124 8.91 -13.21 -0.66
CA SER A 124 9.13 -12.71 0.69
C SER A 124 10.60 -12.42 1.00
N THR A 125 11.52 -13.11 0.34
CA THR A 125 12.99 -12.88 0.46
C THR A 125 13.45 -11.63 -0.29
N TRP A 126 12.72 -11.19 -1.32
CA TRP A 126 13.06 -9.99 -2.09
C TRP A 126 12.44 -8.71 -1.53
N MET A 127 11.34 -8.80 -0.81
CA MET A 127 10.63 -7.62 -0.27
C MET A 127 11.51 -6.73 0.61
N PRO A 128 12.32 -7.26 1.56
CA PRO A 128 13.20 -6.42 2.38
C PRO A 128 14.18 -5.61 1.55
N GLU A 129 14.74 -6.21 0.50
CA GLU A 129 15.67 -5.56 -0.39
C GLU A 129 15.03 -4.42 -1.19
N VAL A 130 13.78 -4.60 -1.64
CA VAL A 130 13.02 -3.55 -2.34
C VAL A 130 12.77 -2.35 -1.42
N LEU A 131 12.32 -2.58 -0.18
CA LEU A 131 12.13 -1.51 0.80
C LEU A 131 13.46 -0.81 1.13
N ARG A 132 14.54 -1.58 1.31
CA ARG A 132 15.89 -1.03 1.54
C ARG A 132 16.34 -0.10 0.42
N ARG A 133 16.11 -0.48 -0.86
CA ARG A 133 16.44 0.36 -2.03
C ARG A 133 15.64 1.66 -2.04
N ALA A 134 14.35 1.61 -1.76
CA ALA A 134 13.53 2.81 -1.67
C ALA A 134 14.08 3.78 -0.61
N VAL A 135 14.39 3.28 0.58
CA VAL A 135 14.97 4.08 1.67
C VAL A 135 16.35 4.62 1.30
N ALA A 136 17.20 3.79 0.67
CA ALA A 136 18.54 4.21 0.25
C ALA A 136 18.51 5.34 -0.82
N ALA A 137 17.44 5.38 -1.63
CA ALA A 137 17.19 6.48 -2.58
C ALA A 137 16.51 7.71 -1.94
N GLY A 138 16.31 7.73 -0.64
CA GLY A 138 15.72 8.86 0.08
C GLY A 138 14.19 8.89 0.10
N HIS A 139 13.53 7.82 -0.31
CA HIS A 139 12.06 7.73 -0.32
C HIS A 139 11.50 7.15 0.97
N GLY A 140 10.24 7.51 1.25
CA GLY A 140 9.45 6.82 2.27
C GLY A 140 9.16 5.38 1.84
N SER A 141 8.95 4.51 2.84
CA SER A 141 8.79 3.08 2.62
C SER A 141 7.78 2.49 3.60
N SER A 142 6.86 1.70 3.08
CA SER A 142 5.85 0.97 3.82
C SER A 142 5.40 -0.26 3.03
N PHE A 143 4.52 -1.09 3.60
CA PHE A 143 3.92 -2.21 2.88
C PHE A 143 2.46 -2.42 3.27
N THR A 144 1.73 -3.16 2.45
CA THR A 144 0.38 -3.64 2.77
C THR A 144 0.40 -5.15 2.97
N TYR A 145 -0.32 -5.61 3.98
CA TYR A 145 -0.41 -7.02 4.31
C TYR A 145 -1.85 -7.40 4.68
N ILE A 146 -2.28 -8.58 4.24
CA ILE A 146 -3.63 -9.08 4.51
C ILE A 146 -3.57 -10.12 5.62
N VAL A 147 -3.97 -9.73 6.80
CA VAL A 147 -4.03 -10.60 7.99
C VAL A 147 -5.15 -11.63 7.81
N GLY A 148 -4.82 -12.89 8.02
CA GLY A 148 -5.76 -14.00 7.89
C GLY A 148 -5.45 -14.95 6.72
N LEU A 149 -4.40 -14.67 5.94
CA LEU A 149 -3.94 -15.55 4.87
C LEU A 149 -2.76 -16.44 5.26
N ASP A 150 -1.88 -15.98 6.13
CA ASP A 150 -0.71 -16.72 6.61
C ASP A 150 -0.92 -17.19 8.06
N ASP A 151 -0.22 -18.24 8.46
CA ASP A 151 -0.11 -18.62 9.87
C ASP A 151 0.74 -17.59 10.65
N PHE A 152 0.77 -17.73 11.99
CA PHE A 152 1.49 -16.77 12.84
C PHE A 152 3.00 -16.80 12.66
N ASP A 153 3.59 -17.94 12.32
CA ASP A 153 5.04 -18.02 12.09
C ASP A 153 5.43 -17.29 10.81
N ALA A 154 4.67 -17.47 9.74
CA ALA A 154 4.88 -16.75 8.50
C ALA A 154 4.61 -15.25 8.65
N LEU A 155 3.54 -14.86 9.35
CA LEU A 155 3.25 -13.46 9.67
C LEU A 155 4.42 -12.84 10.47
N ARG A 156 4.84 -13.48 11.56
CA ARG A 156 5.91 -12.99 12.43
C ARG A 156 7.22 -12.81 11.69
N ASN A 157 7.65 -13.87 11.00
CA ASN A 157 8.91 -13.86 10.26
C ASN A 157 8.89 -12.84 9.11
N GLY A 158 7.78 -12.76 8.38
CA GLY A 158 7.64 -11.84 7.26
C GLY A 158 7.62 -10.38 7.70
N VAL A 159 6.81 -10.04 8.71
CA VAL A 159 6.76 -8.66 9.24
C VAL A 159 8.10 -8.26 9.87
N ALA A 160 8.73 -9.16 10.64
CA ALA A 160 10.03 -8.90 11.25
C ALA A 160 11.14 -8.64 10.21
N ALA A 161 11.10 -9.34 9.07
CA ALA A 161 12.06 -9.13 8.00
C ALA A 161 11.90 -7.75 7.32
N LEU A 162 10.68 -7.19 7.27
CA LEU A 162 10.38 -5.91 6.64
C LEU A 162 10.52 -4.72 7.60
N ALA A 163 10.29 -4.92 8.90
CA ALA A 163 10.26 -3.89 9.93
C ALA A 163 11.47 -2.93 9.93
N PRO A 164 12.73 -3.38 9.71
CA PRO A 164 13.89 -2.49 9.69
C PRO A 164 13.89 -1.46 8.55
N TYR A 165 13.10 -1.67 7.51
CA TYR A 165 13.12 -0.87 6.28
C TYR A 165 11.85 -0.04 6.07
N VAL A 166 10.93 0.00 7.03
CA VAL A 166 9.75 0.86 6.94
C VAL A 166 10.01 2.21 7.61
N THR A 167 9.55 3.27 6.98
CA THR A 167 9.58 4.64 7.51
C THR A 167 8.21 5.12 7.94
N GLU A 168 7.16 4.35 7.60
CA GLU A 168 5.78 4.57 7.99
C GLU A 168 5.16 3.27 8.47
N PHE A 169 4.16 3.39 9.35
CA PHE A 169 3.45 2.21 9.85
C PHE A 169 2.77 1.47 8.70
N PRO A 170 3.01 0.15 8.53
CA PRO A 170 2.43 -0.61 7.44
C PRO A 170 0.91 -0.73 7.52
N ASN A 171 0.27 -0.91 6.37
CA ASN A 171 -1.16 -1.08 6.29
C ASN A 171 -1.54 -2.57 6.41
N PHE A 172 -2.16 -2.93 7.51
CA PHE A 172 -2.65 -4.29 7.78
C PHE A 172 -4.16 -4.35 7.59
N GLN A 173 -4.60 -5.14 6.64
CA GLN A 173 -6.01 -5.34 6.33
C GLN A 173 -6.46 -6.73 6.78
N VAL A 174 -7.69 -6.83 7.25
CA VAL A 174 -8.31 -8.11 7.59
C VAL A 174 -8.80 -8.79 6.30
N TYR A 175 -8.49 -10.07 6.15
CA TYR A 175 -8.97 -10.86 5.02
C TYR A 175 -10.48 -11.02 5.07
N GLN A 176 -11.17 -10.54 4.05
CA GLN A 176 -12.62 -10.67 3.89
C GLN A 176 -12.94 -11.68 2.79
N ALA A 177 -13.53 -12.80 3.16
CA ALA A 177 -13.97 -13.80 2.21
C ALA A 177 -15.40 -13.51 1.76
N HIS A 178 -15.59 -13.31 0.46
CA HIS A 178 -16.90 -13.02 -0.14
C HIS A 178 -17.64 -14.27 -0.63
N ASN A 179 -17.00 -15.44 -0.59
CA ASN A 179 -17.59 -16.73 -0.99
C ASN A 179 -16.89 -17.89 -0.29
N ARG A 180 -17.42 -19.11 -0.47
CA ARG A 180 -16.89 -20.33 0.15
C ARG A 180 -15.47 -20.68 -0.28
N ILE A 181 -15.11 -20.42 -1.55
CA ILE A 181 -13.75 -20.69 -2.06
C ILE A 181 -12.77 -19.78 -1.33
N MET A 182 -13.07 -18.48 -1.26
CA MET A 182 -12.24 -17.53 -0.52
C MET A 182 -12.18 -17.84 0.98
N ALA A 183 -13.28 -18.32 1.57
CA ALA A 183 -13.28 -18.74 2.97
C ALA A 183 -12.28 -19.88 3.23
N GLY A 184 -12.13 -20.80 2.28
CA GLY A 184 -11.16 -21.90 2.34
C GLY A 184 -9.70 -21.47 2.18
N LEU A 185 -9.43 -20.22 1.81
CA LEU A 185 -8.06 -19.68 1.70
C LEU A 185 -7.54 -19.10 3.03
N ARG A 186 -8.39 -18.95 4.04
CA ARG A 186 -7.97 -18.46 5.36
C ARG A 186 -6.91 -19.36 5.99
N ALA A 187 -6.04 -18.76 6.76
CA ALA A 187 -5.20 -19.48 7.70
C ALA A 187 -6.06 -20.17 8.78
N SER A 188 -5.52 -21.20 9.39
CA SER A 188 -6.21 -21.90 10.49
C SER A 188 -6.53 -20.93 11.62
N GLY A 189 -7.76 -20.92 12.10
CA GLY A 189 -8.25 -20.01 13.14
C GLY A 189 -8.65 -18.61 12.65
N ALA A 190 -8.37 -18.23 11.40
CA ALA A 190 -8.67 -16.89 10.90
C ALA A 190 -10.16 -16.64 10.58
N GLN A 191 -11.04 -17.50 11.00
CA GLN A 191 -12.49 -17.26 11.08
C GLN A 191 -12.92 -16.64 12.42
N GLU A 192 -12.04 -16.71 13.45
CA GLU A 192 -12.33 -16.29 14.81
C GLU A 192 -11.67 -14.92 15.11
N LEU A 193 -12.31 -14.14 15.98
CA LEU A 193 -11.81 -12.81 16.38
C LEU A 193 -10.45 -12.91 17.09
N GLU A 194 -10.27 -13.94 17.90
CA GLU A 194 -9.06 -14.21 18.67
C GLU A 194 -7.81 -14.28 17.80
N TYR A 195 -7.92 -14.83 16.58
CA TYR A 195 -6.83 -14.84 15.62
C TYR A 195 -6.35 -13.42 15.31
N TYR A 196 -7.27 -12.50 15.04
CA TYR A 196 -6.93 -11.11 14.66
C TYR A 196 -6.40 -10.31 15.84
N LEU A 197 -6.92 -10.53 17.04
CA LEU A 197 -6.38 -9.90 18.25
C LEU A 197 -4.97 -10.40 18.57
N HIS A 198 -4.71 -11.69 18.35
CA HIS A 198 -3.37 -12.25 18.49
C HIS A 198 -2.41 -11.69 17.42
N ALA A 199 -2.83 -11.71 16.14
CA ALA A 199 -2.04 -11.13 15.04
C ALA A 199 -1.68 -9.65 15.30
N ARG A 200 -2.64 -8.85 15.80
CA ARG A 200 -2.41 -7.45 16.18
C ARG A 200 -1.30 -7.33 17.24
N ARG A 201 -1.35 -8.12 18.32
CA ARG A 201 -0.32 -8.09 19.36
C ARG A 201 1.07 -8.43 18.83
N GLU A 202 1.17 -9.48 18.00
CA GLU A 202 2.43 -9.87 17.36
C GLU A 202 2.99 -8.73 16.49
N ILE A 203 2.16 -8.12 15.65
CA ILE A 203 2.55 -7.00 14.79
C ILE A 203 3.01 -5.80 15.62
N GLU A 204 2.27 -5.44 16.67
CA GLU A 204 2.64 -4.34 17.57
C GLU A 204 3.98 -4.58 18.27
N GLN A 205 4.22 -5.81 18.73
CA GLN A 205 5.51 -6.18 19.34
C GLN A 205 6.68 -6.06 18.37
N ILE A 206 6.50 -6.54 17.13
CA ILE A 206 7.54 -6.49 16.09
C ILE A 206 7.84 -5.04 15.68
N LEU A 207 6.81 -4.21 15.52
CA LEU A 207 6.98 -2.82 15.08
C LEU A 207 7.29 -1.84 16.22
N LYS A 208 7.13 -2.23 17.47
CA LYS A 208 7.42 -1.37 18.63
C LYS A 208 8.81 -0.72 18.60
N PRO A 209 9.90 -1.42 18.23
CA PRO A 209 11.24 -0.81 18.16
C PRO A 209 11.36 0.30 17.12
N THR A 210 10.51 0.33 16.10
CA THR A 210 10.53 1.36 15.05
C THR A 210 9.99 2.71 15.53
N GLY A 211 9.22 2.74 16.62
CA GLY A 211 8.52 3.92 17.11
C GLY A 211 7.34 4.38 16.23
N LEU A 212 7.09 3.70 15.12
CA LEU A 212 6.03 4.06 14.19
C LEU A 212 4.64 3.81 14.77
N ARG A 213 3.69 4.64 14.38
CA ARG A 213 2.28 4.53 14.76
C ARG A 213 1.41 4.60 13.49
N PRO A 214 0.25 3.92 13.46
CA PRO A 214 -0.71 4.08 12.37
C PRO A 214 -1.13 5.54 12.23
N ALA A 215 -1.23 6.05 11.01
CA ALA A 215 -1.75 7.38 10.77
C ALA A 215 -3.28 7.40 10.98
N ALA A 216 -3.82 8.54 11.44
CA ALA A 216 -5.24 8.67 11.75
C ALA A 216 -6.16 8.31 10.57
N TRP A 217 -5.79 8.66 9.34
CA TRP A 217 -6.53 8.34 8.12
C TRP A 217 -6.45 6.86 7.70
N GLU A 218 -5.53 6.08 8.28
CA GLU A 218 -5.45 4.62 8.09
C GLU A 218 -6.29 3.83 9.10
N CYS A 219 -6.83 4.50 10.10
CA CYS A 219 -7.48 3.89 11.25
C CYS A 219 -8.90 3.40 10.99
N TYR A 220 -9.45 3.67 9.80
CA TYR A 220 -10.64 2.99 9.36
C TYR A 220 -10.40 1.49 9.08
N ARG A 221 -9.17 1.06 9.13
CA ARG A 221 -8.80 -0.37 8.99
C ARG A 221 -9.09 -1.12 10.26
N PRO A 222 -9.73 -2.30 10.20
CA PRO A 222 -10.31 -2.96 11.35
C PRO A 222 -9.38 -3.19 12.55
N LEU A 223 -8.10 -3.52 12.32
CA LEU A 223 -7.20 -3.88 13.41
C LEU A 223 -6.86 -2.75 14.37
N TRP A 224 -6.90 -1.47 13.92
CA TRP A 224 -6.54 -0.30 14.76
C TRP A 224 -7.62 0.76 14.84
N TYR A 225 -8.78 0.54 14.24
CA TYR A 225 -9.86 1.52 14.20
C TYR A 225 -10.20 2.08 15.58
N PHE A 226 -10.43 1.21 16.55
CA PHE A 226 -10.85 1.61 17.90
C PHE A 226 -9.80 2.41 18.66
N THR A 227 -8.52 2.13 18.45
CA THR A 227 -7.43 2.87 19.08
C THR A 227 -7.49 4.37 18.75
N PHE A 228 -7.85 4.71 17.51
CA PHE A 228 -7.91 6.09 17.04
C PHE A 228 -9.29 6.71 17.18
N ALA A 229 -10.33 5.93 17.25
CA ALA A 229 -11.66 6.40 17.63
C ALA A 229 -11.74 6.77 19.12
N GLY A 230 -10.66 6.56 19.90
CA GLY A 230 -10.63 6.79 21.33
C GLY A 230 -11.39 5.76 22.16
N GLU A 231 -11.77 4.65 21.51
CA GLU A 231 -12.48 3.54 22.16
C GLU A 231 -11.48 2.52 22.72
N THR A 232 -11.74 2.02 23.90
CA THR A 232 -10.95 0.94 24.50
C THR A 232 -11.44 -0.39 23.98
N LEU A 233 -10.57 -1.16 23.34
CA LEU A 233 -10.85 -2.56 23.02
C LEU A 233 -10.91 -3.36 24.31
N VAL A 234 -12.09 -3.83 24.69
CA VAL A 234 -12.28 -4.73 25.83
C VAL A 234 -11.63 -6.05 25.49
N GLY A 235 -10.68 -6.50 26.33
CA GLY A 235 -10.00 -7.77 26.17
C GLY A 235 -8.85 -7.81 25.16
N ALA A 236 -8.33 -6.66 24.76
CA ALA A 236 -7.10 -6.58 23.95
C ALA A 236 -5.85 -6.46 24.85
#